data_c86d73828fefe3ca22972dc82802d874
#
_entry.id   c86d73828fefe3ca22972dc82802d874
#
_cell.length_a   1.000
_cell.length_b   1.000
_cell.length_c   1.000
_cell.angle_alpha   90.00
_cell.angle_beta   90.00
_cell.angle_gamma   90.00
#
_symmetry.space_group_name_H-M   'P 1'
#
loop_
_entity.id
_entity.type
_entity.pdbx_description
1 polymer ?
#
loop_
_entity_poly.entity_id
_entity_poly.type
_entity_poly.pdbx_seq_one_letter_code
_entity_poly.pdbx_strand_id
1 'polypeptide(L)'
;VYKRQVYAVLTLDNFLQAHQVSDADIAQEYKENSKRYFEPPMVRVEYVELSVERLAKEIAIDGGEARRHYNDAPRRYSKPGAREASHILLSLNEHADPAAEEAARAQAARLASEARGCADFAEVARIHSADPGSAERGGDLGVILKGVMVPPFEQAVFALSEGEISEPVRTQYGYHVIKVTRVSESVITPFEEVRDEIEDALRRRAAEAQFVEMAEPMRNIAFEQPDSLAPLRDELGLDIQTSGWFSADNGEGIAFSIKERPG
;
A
#
# COMPACT_ATOMS: atom_id res chain seq x y z
N VAL A 1 41.39 27.96 -56.72
CA VAL A 1 40.25 28.43 -57.52
C VAL A 1 39.07 28.68 -56.56
N TYR A 2 38.76 29.96 -56.28
CA TYR A 2 37.59 30.31 -55.47
C TYR A 2 36.35 30.30 -56.39
N LYS A 3 35.45 29.31 -56.13
CA LYS A 3 34.13 29.32 -56.79
C LYS A 3 33.23 30.26 -56.01
N ARG A 4 32.83 31.36 -56.64
CA ARG A 4 31.83 32.27 -56.11
C ARG A 4 30.46 31.77 -56.52
N GLN A 5 29.61 31.40 -55.57
CA GLN A 5 28.23 31.00 -55.79
C GLN A 5 27.29 32.16 -55.46
N VAL A 6 26.29 32.35 -56.24
CA VAL A 6 25.19 33.28 -55.99
C VAL A 6 23.92 32.43 -55.81
N TYR A 7 23.24 32.67 -54.72
CA TYR A 7 21.98 31.99 -54.44
C TYR A 7 20.91 33.02 -54.10
N ALA A 8 19.64 32.65 -54.35
CA ALA A 8 18.49 33.41 -53.92
C ALA A 8 17.68 32.55 -52.98
N VAL A 9 17.23 33.11 -51.86
CA VAL A 9 16.36 32.45 -50.89
C VAL A 9 14.95 33.03 -51.08
N LEU A 10 14.00 32.15 -51.35
CA LEU A 10 12.56 32.45 -51.37
C LEU A 10 11.93 31.88 -50.11
N THR A 11 11.42 32.75 -49.27
CA THR A 11 10.68 32.37 -48.05
C THR A 11 9.23 32.70 -48.19
N LEU A 12 8.35 32.05 -47.43
CA LEU A 12 6.91 32.31 -47.43
C LEU A 12 6.62 33.78 -47.09
N ASP A 13 7.40 34.38 -46.21
CA ASP A 13 7.27 35.81 -45.83
C ASP A 13 7.41 36.79 -47.02
N ASN A 14 8.20 36.44 -48.02
CA ASN A 14 8.36 37.27 -49.24
C ASN A 14 7.06 37.38 -50.02
N PHE A 15 6.11 36.43 -49.84
CA PHE A 15 4.85 36.38 -50.58
C PHE A 15 3.68 36.82 -49.69
N LEU A 16 3.73 36.64 -48.39
CA LEU A 16 2.59 36.97 -47.48
C LEU A 16 2.25 38.45 -47.53
N GLN A 17 3.26 39.35 -47.64
CA GLN A 17 3.02 40.79 -47.72
C GLN A 17 2.42 41.26 -49.08
N ALA A 18 2.58 40.48 -50.13
CA ALA A 18 2.06 40.80 -51.47
C ALA A 18 0.59 40.34 -51.71
N HIS A 19 0.07 39.52 -50.82
CA HIS A 19 -1.29 38.98 -50.95
C HIS A 19 -2.22 39.59 -49.91
N GLN A 20 -3.21 40.33 -50.36
CA GLN A 20 -4.32 40.80 -49.54
C GLN A 20 -5.48 39.80 -49.64
N VAL A 21 -5.87 39.28 -48.49
CA VAL A 21 -7.02 38.39 -48.37
C VAL A 21 -8.27 39.28 -48.24
N SER A 22 -9.24 39.08 -49.14
CA SER A 22 -10.51 39.82 -49.09
C SER A 22 -11.50 39.16 -48.14
N ASP A 23 -12.50 39.93 -47.66
CA ASP A 23 -13.61 39.37 -46.85
C ASP A 23 -14.37 38.26 -47.60
N ALA A 24 -14.42 38.33 -48.95
CA ALA A 24 -15.02 37.29 -49.77
C ALA A 24 -14.21 35.97 -49.72
N ASP A 25 -12.88 36.04 -49.74
CA ASP A 25 -12.00 34.87 -49.64
C ASP A 25 -12.15 34.22 -48.26
N ILE A 26 -12.24 35.03 -47.19
CA ILE A 26 -12.47 34.56 -45.81
C ILE A 26 -13.82 33.85 -45.71
N ALA A 27 -14.88 34.44 -46.27
CA ALA A 27 -16.22 33.86 -46.24
C ALA A 27 -16.30 32.55 -47.03
N GLN A 28 -15.58 32.45 -48.15
CA GLN A 28 -15.51 31.23 -48.94
C GLN A 28 -14.75 30.12 -48.20
N GLU A 29 -13.55 30.41 -47.63
CA GLU A 29 -12.77 29.46 -46.82
C GLU A 29 -13.59 28.94 -45.65
N TYR A 30 -14.27 29.82 -44.93
CA TYR A 30 -15.14 29.42 -43.82
C TYR A 30 -16.28 28.50 -44.27
N LYS A 31 -16.89 28.81 -45.39
CA LYS A 31 -18.00 28.00 -45.93
C LYS A 31 -17.53 26.61 -46.36
N GLU A 32 -16.38 26.51 -47.00
CA GLU A 32 -15.82 25.27 -47.50
C GLU A 32 -15.24 24.40 -46.37
N ASN A 33 -14.70 25.03 -45.32
CA ASN A 33 -13.99 24.38 -44.22
C ASN A 33 -14.65 24.60 -42.86
N SER A 34 -15.95 24.84 -42.78
CA SER A 34 -16.71 25.19 -41.59
C SER A 34 -16.49 24.19 -40.43
N LYS A 35 -16.26 22.90 -40.74
CA LYS A 35 -15.94 21.86 -39.73
C LYS A 35 -14.62 22.09 -39.00
N ARG A 36 -13.65 22.79 -39.60
CA ARG A 36 -12.36 23.12 -38.96
C ARG A 36 -12.50 24.25 -37.95
N TYR A 37 -13.53 25.06 -38.10
CA TYR A 37 -13.80 26.22 -37.23
C TYR A 37 -14.98 25.96 -36.30
N PHE A 38 -15.46 24.71 -36.24
CA PHE A 38 -16.53 24.33 -35.32
C PHE A 38 -15.95 24.14 -33.92
N GLU A 39 -16.41 24.92 -32.98
CA GLU A 39 -16.19 24.74 -31.57
C GLU A 39 -17.40 23.98 -30.98
N PRO A 40 -17.21 22.82 -30.34
CA PRO A 40 -18.31 22.11 -29.71
C PRO A 40 -18.91 22.96 -28.58
N PRO A 41 -20.20 22.82 -28.31
CA PRO A 41 -20.83 23.52 -27.20
C PRO A 41 -20.16 23.10 -25.89
N MET A 42 -19.75 24.10 -25.11
CA MET A 42 -19.13 23.90 -23.78
C MET A 42 -20.17 24.14 -22.70
N VAL A 43 -20.17 23.29 -21.72
CA VAL A 43 -21.04 23.40 -20.55
C VAL A 43 -20.23 23.42 -19.24
N ARG A 44 -20.82 23.97 -18.23
CA ARG A 44 -20.31 23.97 -16.86
C ARG A 44 -21.45 23.56 -15.93
N VAL A 45 -21.20 22.64 -15.03
CA VAL A 45 -22.23 22.15 -14.11
C VAL A 45 -21.93 22.55 -12.68
N GLU A 46 -22.99 22.79 -11.94
CA GLU A 46 -22.95 22.84 -10.48
C GLU A 46 -23.25 21.44 -9.94
N TYR A 47 -22.56 21.06 -8.88
CA TYR A 47 -22.74 19.77 -8.23
C TYR A 47 -22.48 19.85 -6.74
N VAL A 48 -23.01 18.86 -6.02
CA VAL A 48 -22.74 18.64 -4.60
C VAL A 48 -22.11 17.26 -4.45
N GLU A 49 -21.08 17.18 -3.62
CA GLU A 49 -20.37 15.93 -3.32
C GLU A 49 -20.47 15.62 -1.84
N LEU A 50 -20.92 14.41 -1.53
CA LEU A 50 -20.83 13.81 -0.20
C LEU A 50 -19.73 12.75 -0.24
N SER A 51 -18.64 12.96 0.48
CA SER A 51 -17.54 12.00 0.57
C SER A 51 -17.01 11.88 2.00
N VAL A 52 -16.56 10.67 2.34
CA VAL A 52 -15.95 10.38 3.66
C VAL A 52 -14.71 11.23 3.87
N GLU A 53 -13.88 11.39 2.84
CA GLU A 53 -12.64 12.16 2.88
C GLU A 53 -12.89 13.65 3.21
N ARG A 54 -13.97 14.19 2.69
CA ARG A 54 -14.35 15.59 2.97
C ARG A 54 -14.88 15.74 4.38
N LEU A 55 -15.80 14.87 4.78
CA LEU A 55 -16.35 14.87 6.14
C LEU A 55 -15.24 14.69 7.18
N ALA A 56 -14.27 13.80 6.93
CA ALA A 56 -13.14 13.57 7.83
C ALA A 56 -12.29 14.83 8.07
N LYS A 57 -12.17 15.72 7.09
CA LYS A 57 -11.41 16.99 7.24
C LYS A 57 -12.10 17.98 8.18
N GLU A 58 -13.40 17.90 8.32
CA GLU A 58 -14.21 18.79 9.17
C GLU A 58 -14.35 18.25 10.60
N ILE A 59 -14.08 16.97 10.82
CA ILE A 59 -14.20 16.33 12.13
C ILE A 59 -12.94 16.57 12.95
N ALA A 60 -13.09 17.24 14.08
CA ALA A 60 -12.05 17.38 15.08
C ALA A 60 -12.13 16.23 16.09
N ILE A 61 -11.01 15.55 16.31
CA ILE A 61 -10.89 14.52 17.35
C ILE A 61 -10.25 15.16 18.58
N ASP A 62 -10.87 14.95 19.75
CA ASP A 62 -10.30 15.36 21.02
C ASP A 62 -9.08 14.45 21.35
N GLY A 63 -7.95 15.08 21.71
CA GLY A 63 -6.74 14.35 22.10
C GLY A 63 -6.94 13.40 23.28
N GLY A 64 -7.93 13.65 24.13
CA GLY A 64 -8.34 12.74 25.19
C GLY A 64 -9.04 11.49 24.67
N GLU A 65 -9.76 11.57 23.54
CA GLU A 65 -10.40 10.43 22.87
C GLU A 65 -9.36 9.52 22.25
N ALA A 66 -8.41 10.08 21.51
CA ALA A 66 -7.31 9.31 20.93
C ALA A 66 -6.50 8.57 22.01
N ARG A 67 -6.22 9.24 23.12
CA ARG A 67 -5.51 8.61 24.25
C ARG A 67 -6.32 7.51 24.92
N ARG A 68 -7.64 7.68 25.09
CA ARG A 68 -8.51 6.59 25.59
C ARG A 68 -8.46 5.38 24.65
N HIS A 69 -8.60 5.62 23.34
CA HIS A 69 -8.56 4.57 22.34
C HIS A 69 -7.24 3.76 22.37
N TYR A 70 -6.11 4.44 22.54
CA TYR A 70 -4.82 3.79 22.73
C TYR A 70 -4.77 2.98 24.03
N ASN A 71 -5.22 3.55 25.17
CA ASN A 71 -5.15 2.90 26.47
C ASN A 71 -6.04 1.65 26.57
N ASP A 72 -7.16 1.62 25.85
CA ASP A 72 -8.08 0.47 25.81
C ASP A 72 -7.44 -0.75 25.13
N ALA A 73 -6.52 -0.55 24.19
CA ALA A 73 -5.88 -1.63 23.47
C ALA A 73 -4.43 -1.31 23.02
N PRO A 74 -3.49 -1.03 23.93
CA PRO A 74 -2.13 -0.59 23.58
C PRO A 74 -1.33 -1.65 22.80
N ARG A 75 -1.69 -2.93 22.93
CA ARG A 75 -1.06 -4.02 22.17
C ARG A 75 -1.35 -3.96 20.67
N ARG A 76 -2.39 -3.26 20.23
CA ARG A 76 -2.65 -3.01 18.80
C ARG A 76 -1.55 -2.17 18.14
N TYR A 77 -0.88 -1.36 18.94
CA TYR A 77 0.18 -0.46 18.50
C TYR A 77 1.56 -1.00 18.88
N SER A 78 1.69 -2.34 19.00
CA SER A 78 2.97 -2.96 19.30
C SER A 78 3.67 -3.42 18.02
N LYS A 79 4.98 -3.23 18.00
CA LYS A 79 5.85 -3.93 17.05
C LYS A 79 5.97 -5.37 17.54
N PRO A 80 5.62 -6.38 16.73
CA PRO A 80 5.70 -7.77 17.16
C PRO A 80 7.13 -8.16 17.48
N GLY A 81 7.30 -8.98 18.50
CA GLY A 81 8.58 -9.60 18.76
C GLY A 81 8.94 -10.59 17.66
N ALA A 82 10.21 -10.66 17.35
CA ALA A 82 10.77 -11.53 16.33
C ALA A 82 12.00 -12.28 16.84
N ARG A 83 12.34 -13.37 16.18
CA ARG A 83 13.60 -14.09 16.37
C ARG A 83 14.26 -14.23 14.99
N GLU A 84 15.57 -14.00 14.93
CA GLU A 84 16.36 -14.48 13.81
C GLU A 84 16.98 -15.81 14.24
N ALA A 85 16.86 -16.84 13.40
CA ALA A 85 17.34 -18.15 13.77
C ALA A 85 17.92 -18.92 12.59
N SER A 86 18.82 -19.83 12.90
CA SER A 86 19.31 -20.86 12.01
C SER A 86 18.91 -22.23 12.53
N HIS A 87 18.75 -23.20 11.63
CA HIS A 87 18.46 -24.56 12.04
C HIS A 87 19.25 -25.63 11.28
N ILE A 88 19.31 -26.81 11.87
CA ILE A 88 19.77 -28.05 11.26
C ILE A 88 18.59 -29.02 11.27
N LEU A 89 18.15 -29.46 10.10
CA LEU A 89 17.08 -30.45 9.96
C LEU A 89 17.66 -31.83 9.71
N LEU A 90 17.31 -32.80 10.52
CA LEU A 90 17.45 -34.21 10.25
C LEU A 90 16.08 -34.75 9.83
N SER A 91 15.89 -34.91 8.54
CA SER A 91 14.61 -35.36 7.98
C SER A 91 14.21 -36.73 8.49
N LEU A 92 12.98 -36.84 8.94
CA LEU A 92 12.38 -38.08 9.39
C LEU A 92 10.89 -38.09 9.09
N ASN A 93 10.40 -39.18 8.56
CA ASN A 93 8.97 -39.35 8.31
C ASN A 93 8.18 -39.28 9.63
N GLU A 94 6.97 -38.78 9.57
CA GLU A 94 6.07 -38.67 10.71
C GLU A 94 5.77 -40.06 11.35
N HIS A 95 5.77 -41.10 10.51
CA HIS A 95 5.53 -42.49 10.90
C HIS A 95 6.80 -43.37 10.84
N ALA A 96 7.95 -42.78 11.16
CA ALA A 96 9.21 -43.53 11.21
C ALA A 96 9.14 -44.65 12.27
N ASP A 97 9.91 -45.71 12.05
CA ASP A 97 10.00 -46.75 13.07
C ASP A 97 10.78 -46.24 14.30
N PRO A 98 10.55 -46.82 15.49
CA PRO A 98 11.16 -46.37 16.73
C PRO A 98 12.70 -46.36 16.74
N ALA A 99 13.33 -47.23 15.97
CA ALA A 99 14.79 -47.30 15.89
C ALA A 99 15.35 -46.12 15.06
N ALA A 100 14.69 -45.79 13.93
CA ALA A 100 15.02 -44.61 13.11
C ALA A 100 14.79 -43.31 13.91
N GLU A 101 13.70 -43.24 14.70
CA GLU A 101 13.39 -42.11 15.54
C GLU A 101 14.51 -41.87 16.60
N GLU A 102 14.90 -42.92 17.33
CA GLU A 102 15.96 -42.81 18.33
C GLU A 102 17.31 -42.44 17.71
N ALA A 103 17.64 -43.05 16.57
CA ALA A 103 18.88 -42.74 15.83
C ALA A 103 18.91 -41.24 15.39
N ALA A 104 17.84 -40.73 14.82
CA ALA A 104 17.74 -39.33 14.41
C ALA A 104 17.81 -38.37 15.62
N ARG A 105 17.14 -38.71 16.72
CA ARG A 105 17.22 -37.95 17.97
C ARG A 105 18.62 -37.91 18.53
N ALA A 106 19.31 -39.08 18.62
CA ALA A 106 20.65 -39.17 19.09
C ALA A 106 21.64 -38.39 18.21
N GLN A 107 21.45 -38.43 16.90
CA GLN A 107 22.22 -37.64 15.95
C GLN A 107 22.00 -36.14 16.18
N ALA A 108 20.75 -35.69 16.29
CA ALA A 108 20.42 -34.28 16.56
C ALA A 108 21.05 -33.82 17.90
N ALA A 109 21.00 -34.64 18.96
CA ALA A 109 21.62 -34.31 20.23
C ALA A 109 23.15 -34.17 20.14
N ARG A 110 23.78 -35.02 19.34
CA ARG A 110 25.22 -34.92 19.07
C ARG A 110 25.56 -33.62 18.32
N LEU A 111 24.82 -33.28 17.27
CA LEU A 111 25.04 -32.05 16.52
C LEU A 111 24.78 -30.80 17.38
N ALA A 112 23.76 -30.82 18.22
CA ALA A 112 23.51 -29.75 19.19
C ALA A 112 24.69 -29.56 20.17
N SER A 113 25.24 -30.67 20.68
CA SER A 113 26.41 -30.64 21.56
C SER A 113 27.66 -30.13 20.83
N GLU A 114 27.91 -30.58 19.63
CA GLU A 114 29.02 -30.13 18.79
C GLU A 114 28.94 -28.62 18.51
N ALA A 115 27.78 -28.15 18.14
CA ALA A 115 27.53 -26.72 17.88
C ALA A 115 27.67 -25.84 19.14
N ARG A 116 27.34 -26.36 20.32
CA ARG A 116 27.58 -25.67 21.62
C ARG A 116 29.05 -25.67 21.98
N GLY A 117 29.83 -26.63 21.55
CA GLY A 117 31.21 -26.87 21.95
C GLY A 117 32.29 -26.15 21.15
N CYS A 118 31.99 -25.13 20.34
CA CYS A 118 32.90 -24.31 19.52
C CYS A 118 32.90 -24.62 18.01
N ALA A 119 32.12 -25.58 17.49
CA ALA A 119 31.94 -25.72 16.06
C ALA A 119 31.09 -24.55 15.50
N ASP A 120 31.44 -24.08 14.32
CA ASP A 120 30.58 -23.09 13.63
C ASP A 120 29.26 -23.74 13.26
N PHE A 121 28.16 -23.24 13.84
CA PHE A 121 26.82 -23.75 13.59
C PHE A 121 26.48 -23.76 12.10
N ALA A 122 26.91 -22.73 11.39
CA ALA A 122 26.63 -22.63 9.94
C ALA A 122 27.36 -23.73 9.16
N GLU A 123 28.56 -24.10 9.57
CA GLU A 123 29.32 -25.20 8.93
C GLU A 123 28.66 -26.54 9.23
N VAL A 124 28.25 -26.78 10.48
CA VAL A 124 27.52 -28.01 10.86
C VAL A 124 26.20 -28.11 10.07
N ALA A 125 25.50 -26.98 9.89
CA ALA A 125 24.26 -26.93 9.11
C ALA A 125 24.49 -27.24 7.63
N ARG A 126 25.54 -26.72 7.01
CA ARG A 126 25.87 -27.00 5.60
C ARG A 126 26.15 -28.48 5.37
N ILE A 127 26.81 -29.14 6.32
CA ILE A 127 27.22 -30.54 6.21
C ILE A 127 26.06 -31.49 6.52
N HIS A 128 25.24 -31.18 7.51
CA HIS A 128 24.31 -32.14 8.11
C HIS A 128 22.84 -31.81 7.92
N SER A 129 22.48 -30.59 7.55
CA SER A 129 21.08 -30.22 7.40
C SER A 129 20.48 -30.80 6.12
N ALA A 130 19.35 -31.47 6.27
CA ALA A 130 18.54 -31.97 5.16
C ALA A 130 17.54 -30.90 4.60
N ASP A 131 17.57 -29.68 5.11
CA ASP A 131 16.74 -28.61 4.59
C ASP A 131 17.37 -27.94 3.35
N PRO A 132 16.84 -28.19 2.13
CA PRO A 132 17.42 -27.62 0.91
C PRO A 132 17.27 -26.10 0.84
N GLY A 133 16.33 -25.53 1.61
CA GLY A 133 16.06 -24.10 1.61
C GLY A 133 17.08 -23.27 2.38
N SER A 134 17.72 -23.84 3.40
CA SER A 134 18.61 -23.09 4.29
C SER A 134 20.01 -23.71 4.48
N ALA A 135 20.20 -25.00 4.20
CA ALA A 135 21.47 -25.70 4.45
C ALA A 135 22.69 -24.97 3.87
N GLU A 136 22.66 -24.60 2.59
CA GLU A 136 23.76 -23.88 1.90
C GLU A 136 24.05 -22.51 2.53
N ARG A 137 23.04 -21.88 3.12
CA ARG A 137 23.19 -20.62 3.88
C ARG A 137 23.52 -20.81 5.34
N GLY A 138 24.02 -22.00 5.74
CA GLY A 138 24.35 -22.31 7.12
C GLY A 138 23.14 -22.49 8.02
N GLY A 139 22.03 -22.92 7.45
CA GLY A 139 20.76 -23.14 8.16
C GLY A 139 19.94 -21.88 8.41
N ASP A 140 20.34 -20.72 7.86
CA ASP A 140 19.68 -19.42 8.12
C ASP A 140 18.24 -19.39 7.58
N LEU A 141 17.30 -19.14 8.49
CA LEU A 141 15.86 -18.97 8.24
C LEU A 141 15.42 -17.51 8.18
N GLY A 142 16.31 -16.57 8.53
CA GLY A 142 16.00 -15.16 8.66
C GLY A 142 15.06 -14.84 9.82
N VAL A 143 14.19 -13.84 9.63
CA VAL A 143 13.29 -13.34 10.67
C VAL A 143 12.06 -14.23 10.81
N ILE A 144 11.81 -14.70 12.01
CA ILE A 144 10.66 -15.54 12.40
C ILE A 144 9.72 -14.73 13.28
N LEU A 145 8.48 -14.57 12.82
CA LEU A 145 7.39 -14.00 13.61
C LEU A 145 6.54 -15.10 14.21
N LYS A 146 5.82 -14.79 15.30
CA LYS A 146 4.86 -15.75 15.89
C LYS A 146 3.74 -16.06 14.89
N GLY A 147 3.33 -17.34 14.84
CA GLY A 147 2.28 -17.85 13.97
C GLY A 147 2.77 -18.29 12.58
N VAL A 148 4.08 -18.21 12.30
CA VAL A 148 4.65 -18.55 10.98
C VAL A 148 5.15 -19.99 10.92
N MET A 149 5.72 -20.51 12.04
CA MET A 149 6.32 -21.84 12.07
C MET A 149 5.38 -22.88 12.68
N VAL A 150 5.68 -24.16 12.42
CA VAL A 150 4.94 -25.26 13.09
C VAL A 150 5.09 -25.16 14.61
N PRO A 151 4.02 -25.48 15.39
CA PRO A 151 3.95 -25.17 16.81
C PRO A 151 5.17 -25.65 17.65
N PRO A 152 5.70 -26.89 17.50
CA PRO A 152 6.84 -27.32 18.30
C PRO A 152 8.11 -26.52 18.00
N PHE A 153 8.34 -26.16 16.73
CA PHE A 153 9.48 -25.34 16.32
C PHE A 153 9.35 -23.91 16.85
N GLU A 154 8.16 -23.31 16.69
CA GLU A 154 7.88 -21.97 17.16
C GLU A 154 8.06 -21.86 18.68
N GLN A 155 7.51 -22.81 19.43
CA GLN A 155 7.64 -22.85 20.88
C GLN A 155 9.12 -22.89 21.30
N ALA A 156 9.93 -23.71 20.63
CA ALA A 156 11.36 -23.82 20.93
C ALA A 156 12.11 -22.52 20.58
N VAL A 157 11.91 -21.96 19.38
CA VAL A 157 12.63 -20.75 18.96
C VAL A 157 12.31 -19.53 19.83
N PHE A 158 11.06 -19.40 20.30
CA PHE A 158 10.67 -18.29 21.18
C PHE A 158 11.02 -18.50 22.66
N ALA A 159 11.40 -19.71 23.08
CA ALA A 159 11.88 -19.98 24.42
C ALA A 159 13.40 -19.74 24.59
N LEU A 160 14.14 -19.70 23.47
CA LEU A 160 15.59 -19.52 23.46
C LEU A 160 15.99 -18.05 23.59
N SER A 161 17.12 -17.84 24.27
CA SER A 161 17.82 -16.56 24.30
C SER A 161 18.71 -16.36 23.08
N GLU A 162 19.16 -15.12 22.84
CA GLU A 162 20.12 -14.83 21.77
C GLU A 162 21.44 -15.62 21.98
N GLY A 163 21.90 -16.26 20.90
CA GLY A 163 23.07 -17.12 20.90
C GLY A 163 22.80 -18.55 21.37
N GLU A 164 21.65 -18.84 21.96
CA GLU A 164 21.33 -20.15 22.53
C GLU A 164 20.98 -21.17 21.44
N ILE A 165 21.33 -22.43 21.70
CA ILE A 165 21.07 -23.58 20.84
C ILE A 165 20.12 -24.54 21.57
N SER A 166 19.03 -24.94 20.84
CA SER A 166 18.01 -25.83 21.40
C SER A 166 18.52 -27.24 21.68
N GLU A 167 17.79 -27.97 22.48
CA GLU A 167 17.74 -29.42 22.41
C GLU A 167 17.08 -29.88 21.12
N PRO A 168 17.19 -31.16 20.72
CA PRO A 168 16.48 -31.68 19.54
C PRO A 168 14.96 -31.46 19.61
N VAL A 169 14.39 -30.75 18.64
CA VAL A 169 12.97 -30.42 18.56
C VAL A 169 12.30 -31.31 17.51
N ARG A 170 11.33 -32.12 17.89
CA ARG A 170 10.58 -32.99 16.98
C ARG A 170 9.45 -32.22 16.29
N THR A 171 9.38 -32.31 14.98
CA THR A 171 8.29 -31.81 14.16
C THR A 171 7.86 -32.87 13.13
N GLN A 172 6.82 -32.63 12.35
CA GLN A 172 6.40 -33.51 11.26
C GLN A 172 7.48 -33.74 10.19
N TYR A 173 8.49 -32.85 10.10
CA TYR A 173 9.58 -32.94 9.11
C TYR A 173 10.80 -33.72 9.61
N GLY A 174 10.90 -33.94 10.92
CA GLY A 174 12.05 -34.60 11.55
C GLY A 174 12.48 -33.92 12.84
N TYR A 175 13.75 -34.07 13.17
CA TYR A 175 14.38 -33.39 14.30
C TYR A 175 15.11 -32.13 13.87
N HIS A 176 14.90 -31.05 14.58
CA HIS A 176 15.56 -29.77 14.39
C HIS A 176 16.49 -29.46 15.55
N VAL A 177 17.66 -28.93 15.24
CA VAL A 177 18.51 -28.17 16.19
C VAL A 177 18.45 -26.73 15.78
N ILE A 178 18.04 -25.85 16.69
CA ILE A 178 17.75 -24.44 16.41
C ILE A 178 18.75 -23.57 17.16
N LYS A 179 19.32 -22.58 16.48
CA LYS A 179 20.15 -21.52 17.11
C LYS A 179 19.45 -20.19 16.88
N VAL A 180 19.16 -19.45 17.94
CA VAL A 180 18.68 -18.07 17.85
C VAL A 180 19.88 -17.13 17.68
N THR A 181 19.92 -16.39 16.61
CA THR A 181 21.00 -15.44 16.31
C THR A 181 20.71 -14.03 16.77
N ARG A 182 19.41 -13.68 16.84
CA ARG A 182 18.96 -12.37 17.32
C ARG A 182 17.58 -12.46 17.96
N VAL A 183 17.40 -11.68 19.02
CA VAL A 183 16.13 -11.53 19.72
C VAL A 183 15.65 -10.09 19.59
N SER A 184 14.46 -9.91 19.02
CA SER A 184 13.74 -8.63 19.02
C SER A 184 12.48 -8.80 19.86
N GLU A 185 12.45 -8.15 21.02
CA GLU A 185 11.27 -8.22 21.89
C GLU A 185 10.10 -7.42 21.29
N SER A 186 8.88 -7.81 21.68
CA SER A 186 7.69 -7.01 21.36
C SER A 186 7.74 -5.69 22.13
N VAL A 187 7.65 -4.59 21.40
CA VAL A 187 7.68 -3.25 21.98
C VAL A 187 6.34 -2.59 21.71
N ILE A 188 5.67 -2.13 22.75
CA ILE A 188 4.48 -1.29 22.62
C ILE A 188 4.96 0.08 22.15
N THR A 189 4.51 0.51 20.98
CA THR A 189 4.83 1.83 20.43
C THR A 189 4.20 2.91 21.31
N PRO A 190 4.96 3.90 21.78
CA PRO A 190 4.42 4.98 22.61
C PRO A 190 3.28 5.71 21.91
N PHE A 191 2.32 6.21 22.69
CA PHE A 191 1.16 6.94 22.18
C PHE A 191 1.56 8.09 21.25
N GLU A 192 2.58 8.84 21.62
CA GLU A 192 3.03 10.01 20.87
C GLU A 192 3.51 9.68 19.43
N GLU A 193 3.98 8.44 19.21
CA GLU A 193 4.40 7.98 17.88
C GLU A 193 3.23 7.52 17.00
N VAL A 194 2.11 7.11 17.60
CA VAL A 194 0.93 6.58 16.90
C VAL A 194 -0.29 7.49 17.01
N ARG A 195 -0.13 8.64 17.66
CA ARG A 195 -1.21 9.58 17.92
C ARG A 195 -1.93 10.00 16.64
N ASP A 196 -1.18 10.44 15.64
CA ASP A 196 -1.75 10.95 14.39
C ASP A 196 -2.49 9.83 13.63
N GLU A 197 -1.94 8.61 13.63
CA GLU A 197 -2.60 7.43 13.06
C GLU A 197 -3.94 7.13 13.75
N ILE A 198 -3.96 7.22 15.07
CA ILE A 198 -5.18 7.00 15.86
C ILE A 198 -6.22 8.10 15.58
N GLU A 199 -5.80 9.35 15.56
CA GLU A 199 -6.69 10.48 15.27
C GLU A 199 -7.28 10.37 13.87
N ASP A 200 -6.47 9.98 12.86
CA ASP A 200 -6.93 9.76 11.49
C ASP A 200 -7.92 8.60 11.38
N ALA A 201 -7.65 7.51 12.06
CA ALA A 201 -8.56 6.36 12.10
C ALA A 201 -9.89 6.72 12.76
N LEU A 202 -9.89 7.48 13.83
CA LEU A 202 -11.09 7.96 14.52
C LEU A 202 -11.88 8.95 13.67
N ARG A 203 -11.21 9.90 13.01
CA ARG A 203 -11.83 10.85 12.05
C ARG A 203 -12.53 10.10 10.93
N ARG A 204 -11.83 9.15 10.32
CA ARG A 204 -12.39 8.37 9.22
C ARG A 204 -13.61 7.58 9.66
N ARG A 205 -13.56 6.93 10.81
CA ARG A 205 -14.69 6.18 11.37
C ARG A 205 -15.90 7.07 11.66
N ALA A 206 -15.68 8.24 12.21
CA ALA A 206 -16.73 9.21 12.47
C ALA A 206 -17.34 9.74 11.16
N ALA A 207 -16.49 10.02 10.15
CA ALA A 207 -16.92 10.44 8.82
C ALA A 207 -17.71 9.37 8.08
N GLU A 208 -17.33 8.10 8.20
CA GLU A 208 -18.08 6.96 7.64
C GLU A 208 -19.48 6.85 8.27
N ALA A 209 -19.60 7.04 9.57
CA ALA A 209 -20.89 7.05 10.24
C ALA A 209 -21.77 8.23 9.77
N GLN A 210 -21.20 9.42 9.70
CA GLN A 210 -21.90 10.63 9.23
C GLN A 210 -22.30 10.49 7.75
N PHE A 211 -21.44 9.92 6.92
CA PHE A 211 -21.75 9.65 5.51
C PHE A 211 -23.00 8.78 5.37
N VAL A 212 -23.10 7.70 6.14
CA VAL A 212 -24.27 6.80 6.12
C VAL A 212 -25.54 7.54 6.54
N GLU A 213 -25.45 8.40 7.57
CA GLU A 213 -26.60 9.20 8.05
C GLU A 213 -27.05 10.23 7.02
N MET A 214 -26.13 10.81 6.23
CA MET A 214 -26.43 11.86 5.25
C MET A 214 -26.83 11.34 3.88
N ALA A 215 -26.43 10.12 3.51
CA ALA A 215 -26.63 9.58 2.17
C ALA A 215 -28.12 9.43 1.77
N GLU A 216 -28.95 8.95 2.67
CA GLU A 216 -30.38 8.79 2.38
C GLU A 216 -31.14 10.13 2.32
N PRO A 217 -30.99 11.06 3.29
CA PRO A 217 -31.51 12.41 3.18
C PRO A 217 -31.07 13.12 1.90
N MET A 218 -29.79 13.06 1.55
CA MET A 218 -29.27 13.67 0.32
C MET A 218 -29.99 13.15 -0.92
N ARG A 219 -30.17 11.85 -1.02
CA ARG A 219 -30.88 11.23 -2.15
C ARG A 219 -32.35 11.67 -2.21
N ASN A 220 -33.02 11.74 -1.07
CA ASN A 220 -34.43 12.12 -0.98
C ASN A 220 -34.63 13.58 -1.38
N ILE A 221 -33.81 14.51 -0.84
CA ILE A 221 -33.84 15.94 -1.19
C ILE A 221 -33.58 16.14 -2.69
N ALA A 222 -32.57 15.47 -3.25
CA ALA A 222 -32.26 15.56 -4.67
C ALA A 222 -33.38 15.03 -5.56
N PHE A 223 -34.14 14.04 -5.09
CA PHE A 223 -35.28 13.49 -5.83
C PHE A 223 -36.52 14.40 -5.73
N GLU A 224 -36.79 14.98 -4.56
CA GLU A 224 -37.96 15.83 -4.33
C GLU A 224 -37.80 17.23 -4.95
N GLN A 225 -36.56 17.73 -5.06
CA GLN A 225 -36.25 19.08 -5.53
C GLN A 225 -35.17 19.04 -6.64
N PRO A 226 -35.48 18.47 -7.82
CA PRO A 226 -34.49 18.20 -8.86
C PRO A 226 -33.99 19.49 -9.55
N ASP A 227 -34.69 20.60 -9.40
CA ASP A 227 -34.37 21.85 -10.09
C ASP A 227 -33.36 22.74 -9.34
N SER A 228 -32.95 22.35 -8.13
CA SER A 228 -32.05 23.17 -7.30
C SER A 228 -31.18 22.34 -6.37
N LEU A 229 -29.91 22.74 -6.25
CA LEU A 229 -28.98 22.17 -5.25
C LEU A 229 -29.01 22.95 -3.90
N ALA A 230 -29.74 24.08 -3.83
CA ALA A 230 -29.81 24.90 -2.62
C ALA A 230 -30.31 24.13 -1.40
N PRO A 231 -31.32 23.25 -1.47
CA PRO A 231 -31.78 22.47 -0.32
C PRO A 231 -30.71 21.54 0.24
N LEU A 232 -29.85 20.94 -0.61
CA LEU A 232 -28.74 20.11 -0.14
C LEU A 232 -27.71 20.90 0.66
N ARG A 233 -27.45 22.15 0.26
CA ARG A 233 -26.60 23.06 1.02
C ARG A 233 -27.27 23.47 2.33
N ASP A 234 -28.52 23.88 2.30
CA ASP A 234 -29.21 24.52 3.42
C ASP A 234 -29.61 23.51 4.52
N GLU A 235 -29.95 22.27 4.15
CA GLU A 235 -30.37 21.21 5.08
C GLU A 235 -29.21 20.29 5.52
N LEU A 236 -28.24 20.01 4.61
CA LEU A 236 -27.16 19.09 4.89
C LEU A 236 -25.79 19.76 5.04
N GLY A 237 -25.70 21.07 4.85
CA GLY A 237 -24.45 21.82 4.95
C GLY A 237 -23.45 21.50 3.84
N LEU A 238 -23.89 20.91 2.73
CA LEU A 238 -23.03 20.53 1.62
C LEU A 238 -22.75 21.69 0.68
N ASP A 239 -21.48 21.94 0.34
CA ASP A 239 -21.14 23.02 -0.58
C ASP A 239 -21.52 22.71 -2.01
N ILE A 240 -22.13 23.68 -2.69
CA ILE A 240 -22.33 23.65 -4.13
C ILE A 240 -21.00 24.00 -4.80
N GLN A 241 -20.51 23.09 -5.62
CA GLN A 241 -19.29 23.24 -6.40
C GLN A 241 -19.61 23.47 -7.86
N THR A 242 -18.69 24.10 -8.58
CA THR A 242 -18.84 24.37 -10.00
C THR A 242 -17.68 23.71 -10.76
N SER A 243 -17.98 22.94 -11.81
CA SER A 243 -16.97 22.29 -12.62
C SER A 243 -16.20 23.32 -13.49
N GLY A 244 -15.10 22.87 -14.12
CA GLY A 244 -14.53 23.54 -15.28
C GLY A 244 -15.47 23.46 -16.50
N TRP A 245 -15.11 24.17 -17.57
CA TRP A 245 -15.79 24.03 -18.85
C TRP A 245 -15.39 22.70 -19.51
N PHE A 246 -16.37 21.97 -20.05
CA PHE A 246 -16.14 20.73 -20.80
C PHE A 246 -17.11 20.62 -21.98
N SER A 247 -16.76 19.79 -22.97
CA SER A 247 -17.61 19.58 -24.14
C SER A 247 -18.88 18.83 -23.77
N ALA A 248 -20.03 19.33 -24.23
CA ALA A 248 -21.32 18.70 -23.99
C ALA A 248 -21.47 17.36 -24.75
N ASP A 249 -20.72 17.16 -25.85
CA ASP A 249 -20.90 16.01 -26.74
C ASP A 249 -20.27 14.73 -26.23
N ASN A 250 -19.17 14.80 -25.48
CA ASN A 250 -18.41 13.62 -25.06
C ASN A 250 -18.23 13.48 -23.55
N GLY A 251 -18.63 14.49 -22.77
CA GLY A 251 -18.46 14.47 -21.31
C GLY A 251 -17.00 14.40 -20.84
N GLU A 252 -16.04 14.47 -21.77
CA GLU A 252 -14.62 14.55 -21.43
C GLU A 252 -14.34 15.84 -20.67
N GLY A 253 -14.02 15.74 -19.43
CA GLY A 253 -13.81 16.89 -18.52
C GLY A 253 -14.56 16.75 -17.21
N ILE A 254 -15.76 16.17 -17.17
CA ILE A 254 -16.41 15.86 -15.87
C ILE A 254 -15.58 14.82 -15.13
N ALA A 255 -15.19 13.73 -15.79
CA ALA A 255 -14.38 12.68 -15.19
C ALA A 255 -12.97 13.15 -14.78
N PHE A 256 -12.39 14.10 -15.51
CA PHE A 256 -11.09 14.72 -15.19
C PHE A 256 -11.21 15.66 -13.97
N SER A 257 -12.23 16.52 -13.98
CA SER A 257 -12.49 17.48 -12.89
C SER A 257 -12.82 16.80 -11.56
N ILE A 258 -13.41 15.60 -11.59
CA ILE A 258 -13.74 14.80 -10.40
C ILE A 258 -12.57 13.90 -9.98
N LYS A 259 -11.77 13.38 -10.94
CA LYS A 259 -10.63 12.49 -10.67
C LYS A 259 -9.32 13.19 -10.30
N GLU A 260 -9.11 14.43 -10.69
CA GLU A 260 -7.86 15.18 -10.41
C GLU A 260 -7.79 15.76 -8.99
N ARG A 261 -8.74 15.45 -8.13
CA ARG A 261 -8.58 15.77 -6.70
C ARG A 261 -7.88 14.60 -6.02
N PRO A 262 -6.64 14.79 -5.52
CA PRO A 262 -6.04 13.80 -4.64
C PRO A 262 -6.96 13.65 -3.43
N GLY A 263 -7.38 12.39 -3.19
CA GLY A 263 -8.09 12.00 -1.99
C GLY A 263 -7.25 12.21 -0.74
#